data_d748e078258ad1c33da4e56a1aa38af8
#
_entry.id   d748e078258ad1c33da4e56a1aa38af8
#
_cell.length_a   1.000
_cell.length_b   1.000
_cell.length_c   1.000
_cell.angle_alpha   90.00
_cell.angle_beta   90.00
_cell.angle_gamma   90.00
#
_symmetry.space_group_name_H-M   'P 1'
#
loop_
_entity.id
_entity.type
_entity.pdbx_description
1 polymer ?
#
loop_
_entity_poly.entity_id
_entity_poly.type
_entity_poly.pdbx_seq_one_letter_code
_entity_poly.pdbx_strand_id
1 'polypeptide(L)'
;FLEDGYFWSGQGIRGQVCIRIASCLGLDDELALDVATFTELLHNASLVHDDLIDEDVERRGHQSVWKKYGHSQALILGDLLIAQAFKVATSSKAPDSVKTAWTACLAETMTATIRGVNAELSHDFKHSSDILTDYLKMAGDKTGSMFALPIHCLCSALTMKATETEQLCHAFSNLAVAYQIKDDEADYLGT
;
A
#
# COMPACT_ATOMS: atom_id res chain seq x y z
N PHE A 1 -1.73 -2.41 20.92
CA PHE A 1 -2.07 -2.77 19.53
C PHE A 1 -0.88 -3.33 18.76
N LEU A 2 0.26 -2.63 18.70
CA LEU A 2 1.42 -3.02 17.89
C LEU A 2 2.14 -4.31 18.33
N GLU A 3 1.84 -4.84 19.50
CA GLU A 3 2.33 -6.14 19.98
C GLU A 3 1.42 -7.31 19.55
N ASP A 4 0.30 -7.00 18.85
CA ASP A 4 -0.65 -7.99 18.41
C ASP A 4 -0.13 -8.82 17.25
N GLY A 5 -0.34 -10.12 17.28
CA GLY A 5 0.03 -11.05 16.20
C GLY A 5 -0.54 -10.68 14.84
N TYR A 6 -1.64 -9.95 14.78
CA TYR A 6 -2.22 -9.41 13.54
C TYR A 6 -1.19 -8.68 12.66
N PHE A 7 -0.36 -7.80 13.26
CA PHE A 7 0.64 -7.03 12.51
C PHE A 7 1.88 -7.82 12.13
N TRP A 8 2.22 -8.85 12.90
CA TRP A 8 3.45 -9.62 12.71
C TRP A 8 3.25 -10.92 11.92
N SER A 9 2.01 -11.31 11.65
CA SER A 9 1.68 -12.50 10.84
C SER A 9 1.91 -12.30 9.34
N GLY A 10 2.11 -11.05 8.90
CA GLY A 10 2.40 -10.72 7.50
C GLY A 10 3.83 -11.06 7.11
N GLN A 11 4.03 -11.38 5.82
CA GLN A 11 5.38 -11.67 5.29
C GLN A 11 6.22 -10.40 5.07
N GLY A 12 5.65 -9.19 5.22
CA GLY A 12 6.36 -7.93 4.98
C GLY A 12 6.96 -7.84 3.56
N ILE A 13 6.27 -8.40 2.58
CA ILE A 13 6.80 -8.57 1.21
C ILE A 13 7.18 -7.22 0.59
N ARG A 14 6.36 -6.19 0.78
CA ARG A 14 6.61 -4.85 0.20
C ARG A 14 7.89 -4.25 0.77
N GLY A 15 8.06 -4.32 2.08
CA GLY A 15 9.27 -3.86 2.76
C GLY A 15 10.50 -4.67 2.35
N GLN A 16 10.41 -5.99 2.26
CA GLN A 16 11.52 -6.84 1.82
C GLN A 16 11.93 -6.56 0.38
N VAL A 17 10.97 -6.40 -0.54
CA VAL A 17 11.22 -6.04 -1.94
C VAL A 17 11.88 -4.67 -2.00
N CYS A 18 11.38 -3.69 -1.24
CA CYS A 18 11.96 -2.35 -1.13
C CYS A 18 13.44 -2.42 -0.73
N ILE A 19 13.77 -3.10 0.37
CA ILE A 19 15.15 -3.23 0.85
C ILE A 19 16.05 -3.94 -0.17
N ARG A 20 15.57 -4.99 -0.81
CA ARG A 20 16.35 -5.70 -1.84
C ARG A 20 16.65 -4.83 -3.06
N ILE A 21 15.65 -4.08 -3.55
CA ILE A 21 15.83 -3.16 -4.67
C ILE A 21 16.80 -2.04 -4.27
N ALA A 22 16.63 -1.44 -3.11
CA ALA A 22 17.53 -0.40 -2.59
C ALA A 22 18.98 -0.88 -2.53
N SER A 23 19.21 -2.08 -2.01
CA SER A 23 20.54 -2.71 -1.95
C SER A 23 21.13 -2.94 -3.34
N CYS A 24 20.33 -3.42 -4.32
CA CYS A 24 20.79 -3.60 -5.70
C CYS A 24 21.16 -2.28 -6.38
N LEU A 25 20.50 -1.18 -6.00
CA LEU A 25 20.71 0.14 -6.56
C LEU A 25 21.76 0.98 -5.79
N GLY A 26 22.32 0.43 -4.70
CA GLY A 26 23.32 1.10 -3.88
C GLY A 26 22.80 2.26 -3.04
N LEU A 27 21.50 2.26 -2.70
CA LEU A 27 20.94 3.23 -1.77
C LEU A 27 21.39 2.92 -0.35
N ASP A 28 21.57 3.96 0.46
CA ASP A 28 21.87 3.87 1.88
C ASP A 28 20.82 3.04 2.64
N ASP A 29 21.28 2.12 3.50
CA ASP A 29 20.41 1.18 4.21
C ASP A 29 19.41 1.88 5.15
N GLU A 30 19.77 3.02 5.75
CA GLU A 30 18.89 3.79 6.62
C GLU A 30 17.74 4.40 5.82
N LEU A 31 18.02 4.96 4.65
CA LEU A 31 16.99 5.49 3.75
C LEU A 31 16.10 4.37 3.20
N ALA A 32 16.68 3.23 2.87
CA ALA A 32 15.93 2.06 2.43
C ALA A 32 14.95 1.56 3.51
N LEU A 33 15.41 1.55 4.77
CA LEU A 33 14.59 1.16 5.92
C LEU A 33 13.45 2.15 6.16
N ASP A 34 13.70 3.46 6.02
CA ASP A 34 12.65 4.47 6.13
C ASP A 34 11.54 4.25 5.09
N VAL A 35 11.93 4.03 3.81
CA VAL A 35 10.97 3.76 2.72
C VAL A 35 10.19 2.47 2.99
N ALA A 36 10.86 1.40 3.39
CA ALA A 36 10.22 0.14 3.74
C ALA A 36 9.23 0.31 4.91
N THR A 37 9.63 1.07 5.94
CA THR A 37 8.83 1.29 7.14
C THR A 37 7.55 2.06 6.84
N PHE A 38 7.62 3.22 6.17
CA PHE A 38 6.40 3.96 5.88
C PHE A 38 5.49 3.24 4.86
N THR A 39 6.07 2.44 3.94
CA THR A 39 5.29 1.60 3.04
C THR A 39 4.49 0.54 3.79
N GLU A 40 5.13 -0.19 4.72
CA GLU A 40 4.43 -1.20 5.52
C GLU A 40 3.42 -0.58 6.49
N LEU A 41 3.70 0.60 7.06
CA LEU A 41 2.73 1.34 7.89
C LEU A 41 1.48 1.69 7.09
N LEU A 42 1.63 2.23 5.90
CA LEU A 42 0.51 2.58 5.04
C LEU A 42 -0.27 1.35 4.58
N HIS A 43 0.43 0.26 4.23
CA HIS A 43 -0.21 -1.00 3.90
C HIS A 43 -0.99 -1.60 5.08
N ASN A 44 -0.41 -1.61 6.28
CA ASN A 44 -1.14 -2.11 7.45
C ASN A 44 -2.34 -1.23 7.80
N ALA A 45 -2.27 0.08 7.57
CA ALA A 45 -3.42 0.97 7.70
C ALA A 45 -4.55 0.56 6.75
N SER A 46 -4.23 0.30 5.47
CA SER A 46 -5.24 -0.14 4.50
C SER A 46 -5.88 -1.46 4.92
N LEU A 47 -5.09 -2.45 5.40
CA LEU A 47 -5.64 -3.72 5.87
C LEU A 47 -6.59 -3.56 7.06
N VAL A 48 -6.27 -2.68 8.01
CA VAL A 48 -7.14 -2.41 9.17
C VAL A 48 -8.46 -1.77 8.74
N HIS A 49 -8.40 -0.84 7.78
CA HIS A 49 -9.60 -0.21 7.23
C HIS A 49 -10.41 -1.14 6.34
N ASP A 50 -9.76 -1.96 5.49
CA ASP A 50 -10.42 -2.96 4.66
C ASP A 50 -11.18 -3.97 5.53
N ASP A 51 -10.52 -4.58 6.54
CA ASP A 51 -11.18 -5.51 7.47
C ASP A 51 -12.41 -4.89 8.16
N LEU A 52 -12.34 -3.57 8.46
CA LEU A 52 -13.45 -2.85 9.09
C LEU A 52 -14.60 -2.61 8.10
N ILE A 53 -14.29 -2.30 6.85
CA ILE A 53 -15.27 -2.02 5.79
C ILE A 53 -15.98 -3.31 5.37
N ASP A 54 -15.21 -4.39 5.19
CA ASP A 54 -15.71 -5.69 4.71
C ASP A 54 -16.28 -6.55 5.85
N GLU A 55 -16.16 -6.08 7.11
CA GLU A 55 -16.53 -6.83 8.32
C GLU A 55 -15.81 -8.19 8.44
N ASP A 56 -14.60 -8.28 7.90
CA ASP A 56 -13.74 -9.46 7.98
C ASP A 56 -13.34 -9.74 9.42
N VAL A 57 -13.77 -10.89 9.96
CA VAL A 57 -13.55 -11.23 11.37
C VAL A 57 -12.14 -11.74 11.67
N GLU A 58 -11.45 -12.22 10.64
CA GLU A 58 -10.12 -12.84 10.76
C GLU A 58 -9.25 -12.49 9.56
N ARG A 59 -7.95 -12.29 9.81
CA ARG A 59 -6.92 -12.13 8.79
C ARG A 59 -5.67 -12.92 9.17
N ARG A 60 -5.24 -13.83 8.30
CA ARG A 60 -4.02 -14.65 8.48
C ARG A 60 -3.99 -15.44 9.80
N GLY A 61 -5.13 -15.98 10.24
CA GLY A 61 -5.24 -16.75 11.47
C GLY A 61 -5.33 -15.92 12.76
N HIS A 62 -5.47 -14.59 12.63
CA HIS A 62 -5.66 -13.69 13.77
C HIS A 62 -6.97 -12.92 13.64
N GLN A 63 -7.65 -12.68 14.76
CA GLN A 63 -8.82 -11.80 14.76
C GLN A 63 -8.45 -10.43 14.20
N SER A 64 -9.30 -9.89 13.35
CA SER A 64 -9.16 -8.53 12.85
C SER A 64 -9.27 -7.50 14.00
N VAL A 65 -8.69 -6.32 13.79
CA VAL A 65 -8.64 -5.27 14.83
C VAL A 65 -10.05 -4.84 15.25
N TRP A 66 -10.97 -4.65 14.29
CA TRP A 66 -12.33 -4.25 14.61
C TRP A 66 -13.08 -5.32 15.40
N LYS A 67 -12.84 -6.59 15.11
CA LYS A 67 -13.45 -7.71 15.81
C LYS A 67 -12.97 -7.82 17.25
N LYS A 68 -11.68 -7.57 17.48
CA LYS A 68 -11.05 -7.70 18.78
C LYS A 68 -11.25 -6.48 19.69
N TYR A 69 -11.20 -5.27 19.11
CA TYR A 69 -11.16 -4.01 19.86
C TYR A 69 -12.33 -3.07 19.56
N GLY A 70 -13.15 -3.38 18.57
CA GLY A 70 -14.29 -2.57 18.13
C GLY A 70 -13.99 -1.62 16.98
N HIS A 71 -15.06 -1.20 16.29
CA HIS A 71 -15.00 -0.37 15.07
C HIS A 71 -14.24 0.94 15.25
N SER A 72 -14.53 1.67 16.35
CA SER A 72 -13.89 2.95 16.62
C SER A 72 -12.38 2.82 16.82
N GLN A 73 -11.93 1.74 17.46
CA GLN A 73 -10.51 1.48 17.69
C GLN A 73 -9.80 1.11 16.39
N ALA A 74 -10.44 0.35 15.51
CA ALA A 74 -9.88 0.02 14.19
C ALA A 74 -9.73 1.28 13.34
N LEU A 75 -10.75 2.14 13.27
CA LEU A 75 -10.68 3.40 12.55
C LEU A 75 -9.51 4.28 13.05
N ILE A 76 -9.45 4.53 14.36
CA ILE A 76 -8.40 5.36 14.97
C ILE A 76 -7.00 4.75 14.74
N LEU A 77 -6.87 3.43 14.79
CA LEU A 77 -5.59 2.77 14.58
C LEU A 77 -5.12 2.90 13.12
N GLY A 78 -6.01 2.73 12.14
CA GLY A 78 -5.68 2.96 10.73
C GLY A 78 -5.20 4.38 10.49
N ASP A 79 -5.91 5.39 11.03
CA ASP A 79 -5.50 6.80 10.95
C ASP A 79 -4.15 7.06 11.64
N LEU A 80 -3.89 6.41 12.78
CA LEU A 80 -2.60 6.51 13.47
C LEU A 80 -1.46 5.95 12.62
N LEU A 81 -1.65 4.80 11.98
CA LEU A 81 -0.64 4.18 11.11
C LEU A 81 -0.32 5.09 9.91
N ILE A 82 -1.33 5.71 9.31
CA ILE A 82 -1.15 6.72 8.26
C ILE A 82 -0.31 7.88 8.77
N ALA A 83 -0.67 8.46 9.92
CA ALA A 83 0.08 9.56 10.51
C ALA A 83 1.54 9.18 10.82
N GLN A 84 1.79 7.95 11.29
CA GLN A 84 3.15 7.45 11.52
C GLN A 84 3.93 7.26 10.21
N ALA A 85 3.30 6.85 9.10
CA ALA A 85 3.96 6.77 7.80
C ALA A 85 4.50 8.15 7.37
N PHE A 86 3.68 9.20 7.46
CA PHE A 86 4.13 10.57 7.18
C PHE A 86 5.23 11.04 8.13
N LYS A 87 5.13 10.68 9.42
CA LYS A 87 6.15 11.03 10.41
C LYS A 87 7.49 10.40 10.08
N VAL A 88 7.55 9.12 9.69
CA VAL A 88 8.79 8.46 9.26
C VAL A 88 9.38 9.19 8.07
N ALA A 89 8.60 9.45 7.01
CA ALA A 89 9.08 10.13 5.81
C ALA A 89 9.64 11.53 6.11
N THR A 90 8.99 12.30 6.97
CA THR A 90 9.41 13.68 7.30
C THR A 90 10.57 13.74 8.30
N SER A 91 10.72 12.71 9.15
CA SER A 91 11.80 12.63 10.16
C SER A 91 13.06 11.96 9.66
N SER A 92 13.07 11.45 8.42
CA SER A 92 14.22 10.81 7.79
C SER A 92 15.43 11.73 7.72
N LYS A 93 16.63 11.15 7.63
CA LYS A 93 17.88 11.86 7.33
C LYS A 93 18.04 12.20 5.85
N ALA A 94 17.11 11.82 5.00
CA ALA A 94 17.12 12.16 3.58
C ALA A 94 17.14 13.70 3.38
N PRO A 95 17.69 14.19 2.26
CA PRO A 95 17.62 15.59 1.89
C PRO A 95 16.17 16.11 1.87
N ASP A 96 15.96 17.39 2.17
CA ASP A 96 14.61 17.98 2.26
C ASP A 96 13.81 17.84 0.96
N SER A 97 14.48 17.90 -0.20
CA SER A 97 13.84 17.66 -1.49
C SER A 97 13.30 16.24 -1.64
N VAL A 98 14.03 15.24 -1.11
CA VAL A 98 13.62 13.83 -1.11
C VAL A 98 12.48 13.62 -0.14
N LYS A 99 12.54 14.17 1.08
CA LYS A 99 11.43 14.11 2.06
C LYS A 99 10.15 14.73 1.51
N THR A 100 10.27 15.85 0.80
CA THR A 100 9.13 16.49 0.14
C THR A 100 8.53 15.57 -0.94
N ALA A 101 9.37 14.95 -1.78
CA ALA A 101 8.92 14.00 -2.79
C ALA A 101 8.24 12.77 -2.15
N TRP A 102 8.80 12.20 -1.09
CA TRP A 102 8.21 11.08 -0.36
C TRP A 102 6.85 11.42 0.26
N THR A 103 6.74 12.62 0.85
CA THR A 103 5.48 13.10 1.42
C THR A 103 4.40 13.27 0.36
N ALA A 104 4.75 13.84 -0.79
CA ALA A 104 3.84 13.96 -1.93
C ALA A 104 3.41 12.57 -2.44
N CYS A 105 4.37 11.66 -2.61
CA CYS A 105 4.10 10.30 -3.07
C CYS A 105 3.17 9.53 -2.11
N LEU A 106 3.36 9.64 -0.79
CA LEU A 106 2.45 9.09 0.21
C LEU A 106 1.04 9.63 0.05
N ALA A 107 0.89 10.95 -0.10
CA ALA A 107 -0.43 11.60 -0.25
C ALA A 107 -1.12 11.16 -1.57
N GLU A 108 -0.39 11.08 -2.67
CA GLU A 108 -0.89 10.62 -3.96
C GLU A 108 -1.32 9.14 -3.90
N THR A 109 -0.49 8.28 -3.29
CA THR A 109 -0.81 6.86 -3.09
C THR A 109 -2.07 6.68 -2.26
N MET A 110 -2.20 7.40 -1.14
CA MET A 110 -3.42 7.36 -0.32
C MET A 110 -4.65 7.81 -1.12
N THR A 111 -4.52 8.91 -1.86
CA THR A 111 -5.61 9.42 -2.69
C THR A 111 -6.05 8.40 -3.73
N ALA A 112 -5.09 7.74 -4.39
CA ALA A 112 -5.38 6.68 -5.35
C ALA A 112 -6.06 5.49 -4.67
N THR A 113 -5.48 4.98 -3.56
CA THR A 113 -6.04 3.84 -2.82
C THR A 113 -7.48 4.10 -2.36
N ILE A 114 -7.76 5.28 -1.76
CA ILE A 114 -9.10 5.67 -1.33
C ILE A 114 -10.07 5.73 -2.53
N ARG A 115 -9.62 6.26 -3.66
CA ARG A 115 -10.41 6.30 -4.89
C ARG A 115 -10.72 4.89 -5.41
N GLY A 116 -9.73 3.97 -5.36
CA GLY A 116 -9.91 2.58 -5.75
C GLY A 116 -10.93 1.86 -4.86
N VAL A 117 -10.79 1.97 -3.54
CA VAL A 117 -11.76 1.41 -2.57
C VAL A 117 -13.16 2.00 -2.77
N ASN A 118 -13.28 3.32 -2.94
CA ASN A 118 -14.58 3.95 -3.20
C ASN A 118 -15.21 3.48 -4.53
N ALA A 119 -14.40 3.25 -5.56
CA ALA A 119 -14.89 2.69 -6.83
C ALA A 119 -15.39 1.26 -6.65
N GLU A 120 -14.68 0.41 -5.89
CA GLU A 120 -15.09 -0.95 -5.56
C GLU A 120 -16.43 -0.98 -4.82
N LEU A 121 -16.60 -0.14 -3.80
CA LEU A 121 -17.82 -0.08 -2.99
C LEU A 121 -19.04 0.50 -3.74
N SER A 122 -18.83 1.41 -4.67
CA SER A 122 -19.89 2.17 -5.33
C SER A 122 -20.17 1.75 -6.76
N HIS A 123 -19.29 0.93 -7.38
CA HIS A 123 -19.41 0.60 -8.79
C HIS A 123 -20.35 -0.59 -9.01
N ASP A 124 -21.40 -0.36 -9.79
CA ASP A 124 -22.23 -1.45 -10.31
C ASP A 124 -21.62 -1.97 -11.63
N PHE A 125 -20.70 -2.90 -11.52
CA PHE A 125 -20.04 -3.54 -12.65
C PHE A 125 -21.03 -4.16 -13.66
N LYS A 126 -22.27 -4.51 -13.25
CA LYS A 126 -23.27 -5.09 -14.12
C LYS A 126 -23.80 -4.10 -15.17
N HIS A 127 -23.70 -2.79 -14.91
CA HIS A 127 -24.18 -1.73 -15.79
C HIS A 127 -23.03 -0.97 -16.46
N SER A 128 -21.77 -1.36 -16.25
CA SER A 128 -20.61 -0.76 -16.92
C SER A 128 -20.61 -1.12 -18.41
N SER A 129 -20.30 -0.15 -19.25
CA SER A 129 -20.09 -0.36 -20.69
C SER A 129 -18.72 -0.98 -21.01
N ASP A 130 -17.77 -0.91 -20.09
CA ASP A 130 -16.42 -1.47 -20.21
C ASP A 130 -15.91 -1.95 -18.83
N ILE A 131 -16.44 -3.08 -18.40
CA ILE A 131 -16.17 -3.70 -17.10
C ILE A 131 -14.66 -3.92 -16.89
N LEU A 132 -13.94 -4.36 -17.93
CA LEU A 132 -12.53 -4.67 -17.83
C LEU A 132 -11.70 -3.42 -17.53
N THR A 133 -11.94 -2.34 -18.28
CA THR A 133 -11.24 -1.07 -18.05
C THR A 133 -11.54 -0.49 -16.68
N ASP A 134 -12.79 -0.53 -16.24
CA ASP A 134 -13.19 -0.04 -14.92
C ASP A 134 -12.55 -0.86 -13.80
N TYR A 135 -12.55 -2.19 -13.92
CA TYR A 135 -11.90 -3.09 -12.96
C TYR A 135 -10.39 -2.84 -12.91
N LEU A 136 -9.71 -2.80 -14.05
CA LEU A 136 -8.27 -2.57 -14.10
C LEU A 136 -7.88 -1.21 -13.50
N LYS A 137 -8.69 -0.19 -13.71
CA LYS A 137 -8.50 1.12 -13.09
C LYS A 137 -8.67 1.06 -11.58
N MET A 138 -9.72 0.43 -11.09
CA MET A 138 -9.98 0.24 -9.66
C MET A 138 -8.83 -0.53 -8.99
N ALA A 139 -8.42 -1.67 -9.56
CA ALA A 139 -7.31 -2.48 -9.05
C ALA A 139 -5.96 -1.73 -9.11
N GLY A 140 -5.74 -0.94 -10.17
CA GLY A 140 -4.57 -0.06 -10.29
C GLY A 140 -4.54 1.01 -9.19
N ASP A 141 -5.67 1.65 -8.93
CA ASP A 141 -5.80 2.66 -7.89
C ASP A 141 -5.70 2.04 -6.47
N LYS A 142 -6.42 0.94 -6.18
CA LYS A 142 -6.44 0.29 -4.86
C LYS A 142 -5.11 -0.39 -4.53
N THR A 143 -4.63 -1.27 -5.39
CA THR A 143 -3.50 -2.17 -5.11
C THR A 143 -2.23 -1.75 -5.84
N GLY A 144 -2.33 -1.35 -7.11
CA GLY A 144 -1.20 -0.95 -7.94
C GLY A 144 -0.43 0.24 -7.38
N SER A 145 -1.13 1.26 -6.88
CA SER A 145 -0.53 2.45 -6.27
C SER A 145 0.35 2.13 -5.07
N MET A 146 -0.09 1.19 -4.23
CA MET A 146 0.65 0.74 -3.04
C MET A 146 1.95 0.00 -3.37
N PHE A 147 2.00 -0.72 -4.50
CA PHE A 147 3.23 -1.38 -4.95
C PHE A 147 4.18 -0.42 -5.66
N ALA A 148 3.66 0.60 -6.33
CA ALA A 148 4.46 1.64 -6.96
C ALA A 148 5.10 2.60 -5.95
N LEU A 149 4.48 2.80 -4.78
CA LEU A 149 4.95 3.72 -3.72
C LEU A 149 6.44 3.54 -3.37
N PRO A 150 6.90 2.35 -2.90
CA PRO A 150 8.30 2.19 -2.53
C PRO A 150 9.25 2.41 -3.70
N ILE A 151 8.86 2.02 -4.91
CA ILE A 151 9.67 2.20 -6.11
C ILE A 151 9.86 3.68 -6.43
N HIS A 152 8.78 4.46 -6.43
CA HIS A 152 8.84 5.91 -6.64
C HIS A 152 9.73 6.59 -5.59
N CYS A 153 9.59 6.22 -4.34
CA CYS A 153 10.38 6.78 -3.25
C CYS A 153 11.87 6.44 -3.36
N LEU A 154 12.23 5.21 -3.73
CA LEU A 154 13.61 4.81 -3.99
C LEU A 154 14.19 5.57 -5.19
N CYS A 155 13.45 5.66 -6.30
CA CYS A 155 13.89 6.40 -7.49
C CYS A 155 14.12 7.87 -7.18
N SER A 156 13.27 8.51 -6.37
CA SER A 156 13.45 9.91 -5.97
C SER A 156 14.70 10.13 -5.11
N ALA A 157 15.01 9.19 -4.20
CA ALA A 157 16.21 9.23 -3.38
C ALA A 157 17.50 9.06 -4.21
N LEU A 158 17.42 8.29 -5.31
CA LEU A 158 18.49 8.06 -6.26
C LEU A 158 18.57 9.12 -7.36
N THR A 159 17.69 10.11 -7.36
CA THR A 159 17.59 11.15 -8.39
C THR A 159 17.51 10.59 -9.81
N MET A 160 16.74 9.50 -9.98
CA MET A 160 16.53 8.86 -11.28
C MET A 160 15.72 9.76 -12.21
N LYS A 161 15.87 9.55 -13.52
CA LYS A 161 15.08 10.28 -14.51
C LYS A 161 13.60 9.97 -14.38
N ALA A 162 12.76 10.98 -14.60
CA ALA A 162 11.29 10.82 -14.50
C ALA A 162 10.77 9.69 -15.38
N THR A 163 11.25 9.56 -16.61
CA THR A 163 10.84 8.50 -17.55
C THR A 163 11.19 7.10 -17.07
N GLU A 164 12.36 6.91 -16.44
CA GLU A 164 12.78 5.64 -15.87
C GLU A 164 11.95 5.30 -14.62
N THR A 165 11.70 6.30 -13.79
CA THR A 165 10.83 6.18 -12.61
C THR A 165 9.41 5.76 -12.99
N GLU A 166 8.80 6.43 -13.98
CA GLU A 166 7.47 6.11 -14.48
C GLU A 166 7.38 4.67 -15.00
N GLN A 167 8.37 4.24 -15.80
CA GLN A 167 8.41 2.88 -16.33
C GLN A 167 8.48 1.82 -15.22
N LEU A 168 9.33 2.04 -14.22
CA LEU A 168 9.44 1.14 -13.07
C LEU A 168 8.16 1.12 -12.24
N CYS A 169 7.61 2.26 -11.89
CA CYS A 169 6.36 2.37 -11.15
C CYS A 169 5.20 1.67 -11.88
N HIS A 170 5.10 1.86 -13.19
CA HIS A 170 4.08 1.20 -14.01
C HIS A 170 4.26 -0.33 -14.03
N ALA A 171 5.49 -0.82 -14.15
CA ALA A 171 5.77 -2.27 -14.12
C ALA A 171 5.36 -2.90 -12.79
N PHE A 172 5.68 -2.25 -11.65
CA PHE A 172 5.29 -2.76 -10.33
C PHE A 172 3.79 -2.63 -10.07
N SER A 173 3.16 -1.56 -10.54
CA SER A 173 1.71 -1.41 -10.48
C SER A 173 0.99 -2.53 -11.26
N ASN A 174 1.44 -2.82 -12.48
CA ASN A 174 0.87 -3.90 -13.29
C ASN A 174 1.06 -5.28 -12.66
N LEU A 175 2.22 -5.53 -12.02
CA LEU A 175 2.46 -6.76 -11.28
C LEU A 175 1.45 -6.92 -10.12
N ALA A 176 1.18 -5.82 -9.41
CA ALA A 176 0.21 -5.81 -8.33
C ALA A 176 -1.23 -6.02 -8.81
N VAL A 177 -1.60 -5.42 -9.94
CA VAL A 177 -2.91 -5.66 -10.57
C VAL A 177 -3.06 -7.12 -11.00
N ALA A 178 -2.02 -7.73 -11.56
CA ALA A 178 -2.04 -9.15 -11.92
C ALA A 178 -2.17 -10.05 -10.67
N TYR A 179 -1.55 -9.67 -9.56
CA TYR A 179 -1.71 -10.36 -8.29
C TYR A 179 -3.15 -10.22 -7.76
N GLN A 180 -3.73 -9.02 -7.79
CA GLN A 180 -5.11 -8.77 -7.37
C GLN A 180 -6.11 -9.60 -8.19
N ILE A 181 -5.96 -9.65 -9.53
CA ILE A 181 -6.81 -10.48 -10.39
C ILE A 181 -6.79 -11.94 -9.95
N LYS A 182 -5.61 -12.46 -9.60
CA LYS A 182 -5.47 -13.85 -9.17
C LYS A 182 -6.08 -14.10 -7.79
N ASP A 183 -6.00 -13.13 -6.89
CA ASP A 183 -6.58 -13.17 -5.54
C ASP A 183 -8.11 -13.18 -5.65
N ASP A 184 -8.68 -12.25 -6.42
CA ASP A 184 -10.12 -12.17 -6.68
C ASP A 184 -10.68 -13.43 -7.38
N GLU A 185 -9.90 -14.04 -8.31
CA GLU A 185 -10.27 -15.31 -8.94
C GLU A 185 -10.34 -16.45 -7.92
N ALA A 186 -9.36 -16.52 -7.01
CA ALA A 186 -9.33 -17.55 -5.96
C ALA A 186 -10.52 -17.39 -5.01
N ASP A 187 -10.85 -16.18 -4.60
CA ASP A 187 -12.00 -15.88 -3.75
C ASP A 187 -13.33 -16.26 -4.45
N TYR A 188 -13.44 -15.93 -5.75
CA TYR A 188 -14.62 -16.30 -6.54
C TYR A 188 -14.81 -17.81 -6.70
N LEU A 189 -13.71 -18.55 -6.85
CA LEU A 189 -13.72 -20.01 -7.02
C LEU A 189 -13.76 -20.77 -5.68
N GLY A 190 -13.55 -20.09 -4.54
CA GLY A 190 -13.50 -20.70 -3.22
C GLY A 190 -12.30 -21.64 -3.01
N THR A 191 -11.16 -21.32 -3.62
CA THR A 191 -9.93 -22.15 -3.62
C THR A 191 -8.83 -21.57 -2.77
#